data_e7aab52c3beca200cf00f9a63c4700e0
#
_entry.id   e7aab52c3beca200cf00f9a63c4700e0
#
_cell.length_a   1.000
_cell.length_b   1.000
_cell.length_c   1.000
_cell.angle_alpha   90.00
_cell.angle_beta   90.00
_cell.angle_gamma   90.00
#
_symmetry.space_group_name_H-M   'P 1'
#
loop_
_entity.id
_entity.type
_entity.pdbx_description
1 polymer ?
#
loop_
_entity_poly.entity_id
_entity_poly.type
_entity_poly.pdbx_seq_one_letter_code
_entity_poly.pdbx_strand_id
1 'polypeptide(L)'
;MSKDDINLSIIFIFARKCTTMITEELQKLYQEYTGVPAENITELPSSGSNRRYFRLTGAKTLIGVCGTSVEENDAFLYMAAHFRKSGLPVPEVHIVSENKSYYLQEDLGDTLLFHAIEKGRATSVFSEEEKELLRKTVRLLPAIQFAGADGFD
;
A
#
# COMPACT_ATOMS: atom_id res chain seq x y z
N MET A 1 37.14 -17.89 -2.30
CA MET A 1 35.71 -17.60 -2.17
C MET A 1 35.26 -18.28 -0.88
N SER A 2 34.94 -17.49 0.15
CA SER A 2 34.54 -18.00 1.49
C SER A 2 33.14 -18.62 1.42
N LYS A 3 32.81 -19.52 2.36
CA LYS A 3 31.44 -20.06 2.51
C LYS A 3 30.42 -18.93 2.73
N ASP A 4 30.83 -17.83 3.34
CA ASP A 4 30.00 -16.65 3.61
C ASP A 4 29.67 -15.88 2.32
N ASP A 5 30.64 -15.80 1.38
CA ASP A 5 30.43 -15.16 0.06
C ASP A 5 29.43 -15.93 -0.81
N ILE A 6 29.44 -17.27 -0.72
CA ILE A 6 28.51 -18.13 -1.45
C ILE A 6 27.10 -17.98 -0.88
N ASN A 7 26.95 -17.94 0.46
CA ASN A 7 25.66 -17.76 1.11
C ASN A 7 25.03 -16.40 0.76
N LEU A 8 25.81 -15.34 0.77
CA LEU A 8 25.34 -14.00 0.41
C LEU A 8 24.87 -13.94 -1.05
N SER A 9 25.65 -14.53 -1.98
CA SER A 9 25.30 -14.57 -3.40
C SER A 9 23.99 -15.35 -3.67
N ILE A 10 23.78 -16.47 -2.97
CA ILE A 10 22.56 -17.27 -3.08
C ILE A 10 21.36 -16.48 -2.58
N ILE A 11 21.46 -15.80 -1.43
CA ILE A 11 20.40 -14.96 -0.87
C ILE A 11 20.02 -13.83 -1.84
N PHE A 12 21.00 -13.16 -2.45
CA PHE A 12 20.75 -12.11 -3.46
C PHE A 12 20.06 -12.64 -4.73
N ILE A 13 20.42 -13.84 -5.19
CA ILE A 13 19.79 -14.47 -6.36
C ILE A 13 18.33 -14.81 -6.03
N PHE A 14 18.04 -15.39 -4.87
CA PHE A 14 16.68 -15.70 -4.43
C PHE A 14 15.82 -14.45 -4.25
N ALA A 15 16.35 -13.41 -3.62
CA ALA A 15 15.66 -12.15 -3.44
C ALA A 15 15.30 -11.49 -4.80
N ARG A 16 16.24 -11.46 -5.74
CA ARG A 16 15.99 -10.96 -7.11
C ARG A 16 14.92 -11.78 -7.83
N LYS A 17 15.00 -13.10 -7.78
CA LYS A 17 14.02 -13.99 -8.42
C LYS A 17 12.62 -13.80 -7.83
N CYS A 18 12.51 -13.67 -6.51
CA CYS A 18 11.25 -13.40 -5.83
C CYS A 18 10.66 -12.04 -6.27
N THR A 19 11.47 -10.99 -6.34
CA THR A 19 11.01 -9.66 -6.80
C THR A 19 10.55 -9.71 -8.26
N THR A 20 11.27 -10.40 -9.14
CA THR A 20 10.87 -10.56 -10.56
C THR A 20 9.51 -11.24 -10.69
N MET A 21 9.25 -12.31 -9.96
CA MET A 21 7.95 -13.01 -9.97
C MET A 21 6.82 -12.08 -9.49
N ILE A 22 7.06 -11.28 -8.44
CA ILE A 22 6.05 -10.33 -7.94
C ILE A 22 5.74 -9.27 -9.00
N THR A 23 6.77 -8.69 -9.61
CA THR A 23 6.57 -7.65 -10.63
C THR A 23 5.86 -8.19 -11.88
N GLU A 24 6.11 -9.45 -12.27
CA GLU A 24 5.39 -10.10 -13.36
C GLU A 24 3.90 -10.28 -13.06
N GLU A 25 3.53 -10.71 -11.85
CA GLU A 25 2.12 -10.84 -11.46
C GLU A 25 1.42 -9.46 -11.35
N LEU A 26 2.08 -8.47 -10.77
CA LEU A 26 1.55 -7.10 -10.73
C LEU A 26 1.39 -6.49 -12.13
N GLN A 27 2.31 -6.77 -13.04
CA GLN A 27 2.22 -6.35 -14.45
C GLN A 27 1.00 -6.95 -15.15
N LYS A 28 0.71 -8.24 -14.92
CA LYS A 28 -0.48 -8.90 -15.46
C LYS A 28 -1.76 -8.24 -14.95
N LEU A 29 -1.87 -8.03 -13.63
CA LEU A 29 -3.03 -7.35 -13.04
C LEU A 29 -3.19 -5.92 -13.56
N TYR A 30 -2.08 -5.20 -13.73
CA TYR A 30 -2.13 -3.85 -14.26
C TYR A 30 -2.66 -3.83 -15.70
N GLN A 31 -2.15 -4.73 -16.55
CA GLN A 31 -2.61 -4.85 -17.93
C GLN A 31 -4.08 -5.32 -18.01
N GLU A 32 -4.51 -6.22 -17.13
CA GLU A 32 -5.90 -6.65 -17.05
C GLU A 32 -6.83 -5.47 -16.70
N TYR A 33 -6.43 -4.64 -15.74
CA TYR A 33 -7.23 -3.50 -15.30
C TYR A 33 -7.22 -2.31 -16.27
N THR A 34 -6.06 -2.00 -16.88
CA THR A 34 -5.88 -0.79 -17.70
C THR A 34 -5.96 -1.04 -19.20
N GLY A 35 -5.85 -2.30 -19.65
CA GLY A 35 -5.76 -2.71 -21.06
C GLY A 35 -4.36 -2.62 -21.66
N VAL A 36 -3.38 -2.01 -20.95
CA VAL A 36 -2.00 -1.83 -21.42
C VAL A 36 -1.01 -2.14 -20.29
N PRO A 37 0.24 -2.54 -20.61
CA PRO A 37 1.23 -2.81 -19.60
C PRO A 37 1.66 -1.54 -18.86
N ALA A 38 2.10 -1.68 -17.62
CA ALA A 38 2.75 -0.59 -16.89
C ALA A 38 4.09 -0.25 -17.55
N GLU A 39 4.42 1.03 -17.62
CA GLU A 39 5.69 1.51 -18.16
C GLU A 39 6.83 1.32 -17.16
N ASN A 40 6.53 1.46 -15.87
CA ASN A 40 7.50 1.26 -14.80
C ASN A 40 6.86 0.66 -13.56
N ILE A 41 7.63 -0.19 -12.85
CA ILE A 41 7.26 -0.78 -11.55
C ILE A 41 8.41 -0.57 -10.59
N THR A 42 8.18 0.22 -9.54
CA THR A 42 9.19 0.56 -8.53
C THR A 42 8.75 0.08 -7.16
N GLU A 43 9.58 -0.69 -6.48
CA GLU A 43 9.31 -1.10 -5.10
C GLU A 43 9.41 0.09 -4.15
N LEU A 44 8.42 0.25 -3.28
CA LEU A 44 8.39 1.28 -2.25
C LEU A 44 9.11 0.80 -0.99
N PRO A 45 9.68 1.72 -0.18
CA PRO A 45 10.32 1.37 1.07
C PRO A 45 9.39 0.60 2.00
N SER A 46 9.87 -0.50 2.56
CA SER A 46 9.12 -1.29 3.54
C SER A 46 9.02 -0.55 4.87
N SER A 47 7.84 -0.56 5.47
CA SER A 47 7.54 0.11 6.76
C SER A 47 7.16 -0.89 7.87
N GLY A 48 7.90 -1.99 7.99
CA GLY A 48 7.70 -2.99 9.07
C GLY A 48 6.52 -3.96 8.87
N SER A 49 5.88 -3.93 7.71
CA SER A 49 4.85 -4.91 7.30
C SER A 49 5.48 -6.05 6.51
N ASN A 50 4.90 -7.25 6.59
CA ASN A 50 5.24 -8.37 5.71
C ASN A 50 4.74 -8.15 4.27
N ARG A 51 3.93 -7.12 4.01
CA ARG A 51 3.47 -6.74 2.67
C ARG A 51 4.53 -5.93 1.97
N ARG A 52 4.70 -6.21 0.67
CA ARG A 52 5.56 -5.42 -0.23
C ARG A 52 4.66 -4.55 -1.11
N TYR A 53 5.07 -3.32 -1.28
CA TYR A 53 4.34 -2.31 -2.04
C TYR A 53 5.15 -1.88 -3.25
N PHE A 54 4.48 -1.71 -4.39
CA PHE A 54 5.09 -1.31 -5.65
C PHE A 54 4.27 -0.20 -6.27
N ARG A 55 4.90 0.85 -6.74
CA ARG A 55 4.23 1.86 -7.56
C ARG A 55 4.34 1.47 -9.03
N LEU A 56 3.19 1.34 -9.68
CA LEU A 56 3.09 1.08 -11.11
C LEU A 56 2.66 2.37 -11.81
N THR A 57 3.42 2.76 -12.83
CA THR A 57 3.12 3.96 -13.64
C THR A 57 2.93 3.59 -15.10
N GLY A 58 2.15 4.37 -15.82
CA GLY A 58 1.78 4.20 -17.21
C GLY A 58 0.46 4.90 -17.50
N ALA A 59 -0.53 4.19 -18.05
CA ALA A 59 -1.87 4.74 -18.29
C ALA A 59 -2.54 5.27 -17.01
N LYS A 60 -2.23 4.67 -15.87
CA LYS A 60 -2.61 5.11 -14.52
C LYS A 60 -1.43 4.94 -13.57
N THR A 61 -1.42 5.69 -12.48
CA THR A 61 -0.51 5.45 -11.35
C THR A 61 -1.28 4.70 -10.27
N LEU A 62 -0.80 3.49 -9.91
CA LEU A 62 -1.45 2.60 -8.96
C LEU A 62 -0.42 2.03 -7.99
N ILE A 63 -0.88 1.59 -6.83
CA ILE A 63 -0.09 0.82 -5.89
C ILE A 63 -0.43 -0.66 -6.03
N GLY A 64 0.58 -1.45 -6.40
CA GLY A 64 0.52 -2.91 -6.37
C GLY A 64 0.97 -3.43 -5.02
N VAL A 65 0.22 -4.35 -4.47
CA VAL A 65 0.52 -4.96 -3.17
C VAL A 65 0.72 -6.45 -3.33
N CYS A 66 1.79 -6.98 -2.73
CA CYS A 66 2.03 -8.40 -2.56
C CYS A 66 1.95 -8.72 -1.06
N GLY A 67 0.95 -9.51 -0.67
CA GLY A 67 0.80 -10.00 0.69
C GLY A 67 1.26 -11.45 0.82
N THR A 68 1.81 -11.81 1.98
CA THR A 68 2.32 -13.16 2.26
C THR A 68 1.26 -14.10 2.85
N SER A 69 0.18 -13.56 3.42
CA SER A 69 -0.97 -14.32 3.95
C SER A 69 -2.23 -13.99 3.19
N VAL A 70 -2.89 -15.01 2.67
CA VAL A 70 -4.18 -14.90 1.96
C VAL A 70 -5.27 -14.46 2.93
N GLU A 71 -5.28 -14.98 4.16
CA GLU A 71 -6.25 -14.65 5.21
C GLU A 71 -6.17 -13.17 5.60
N GLU A 72 -4.93 -12.65 5.78
CA GLU A 72 -4.73 -11.22 6.05
C GLU A 72 -5.14 -10.34 4.87
N ASN A 73 -4.93 -10.80 3.64
CA ASN A 73 -5.35 -10.08 2.45
C ASN A 73 -6.89 -10.08 2.35
N ASP A 74 -7.56 -11.21 2.60
CA ASP A 74 -9.02 -11.28 2.62
C ASP A 74 -9.62 -10.33 3.66
N ALA A 75 -9.10 -10.32 4.88
CA ALA A 75 -9.55 -9.40 5.92
C ALA A 75 -9.34 -7.94 5.51
N PHE A 76 -8.19 -7.61 4.90
CA PHE A 76 -7.94 -6.26 4.39
C PHE A 76 -8.90 -5.86 3.28
N LEU A 77 -9.11 -6.73 2.29
CA LEU A 77 -10.00 -6.48 1.14
C LEU A 77 -11.45 -6.29 1.59
N TYR A 78 -11.91 -7.13 2.52
CA TYR A 78 -13.24 -7.00 3.13
C TYR A 78 -13.38 -5.65 3.85
N MET A 79 -12.42 -5.31 4.71
CA MET A 79 -12.42 -4.05 5.47
C MET A 79 -12.35 -2.83 4.55
N ALA A 80 -11.50 -2.85 3.51
CA ALA A 80 -11.39 -1.77 2.54
C ALA A 80 -12.71 -1.54 1.79
N ALA A 81 -13.35 -2.60 1.32
CA ALA A 81 -14.65 -2.55 0.64
C ALA A 81 -15.75 -2.01 1.57
N HIS A 82 -15.80 -2.49 2.82
CA HIS A 82 -16.76 -2.04 3.82
C HIS A 82 -16.59 -0.54 4.15
N PHE A 83 -15.38 -0.09 4.41
CA PHE A 83 -15.10 1.32 4.71
C PHE A 83 -15.41 2.22 3.52
N ARG A 84 -15.09 1.78 2.30
CA ARG A 84 -15.44 2.51 1.08
C ARG A 84 -16.94 2.67 0.92
N LYS A 85 -17.71 1.58 1.13
CA LYS A 85 -19.19 1.58 1.11
C LYS A 85 -19.77 2.54 2.16
N SER A 86 -19.14 2.62 3.33
CA SER A 86 -19.50 3.55 4.41
C SER A 86 -19.07 5.00 4.17
N GLY A 87 -18.50 5.32 2.99
CA GLY A 87 -18.06 6.67 2.62
C GLY A 87 -16.78 7.14 3.32
N LEU A 88 -16.02 6.24 3.93
CA LEU A 88 -14.76 6.57 4.56
C LEU A 88 -13.64 6.78 3.54
N PRO A 89 -12.72 7.73 3.75
CA PRO A 89 -11.64 8.03 2.81
C PRO A 89 -10.50 7.00 2.90
N VAL A 90 -10.73 5.85 2.34
CA VAL A 90 -9.74 4.77 2.21
C VAL A 90 -9.37 4.54 0.74
N PRO A 91 -8.16 4.03 0.43
CA PRO A 91 -7.79 3.72 -0.95
C PRO A 91 -8.77 2.76 -1.59
N GLU A 92 -9.13 3.01 -2.84
CA GLU A 92 -9.95 2.10 -3.62
C GLU A 92 -9.12 0.91 -4.10
N VAL A 93 -9.60 -0.32 -3.86
CA VAL A 93 -9.04 -1.52 -4.46
C VAL A 93 -9.70 -1.74 -5.82
N HIS A 94 -8.89 -1.78 -6.87
CA HIS A 94 -9.38 -1.82 -8.25
C HIS A 94 -9.48 -3.24 -8.82
N ILE A 95 -8.49 -4.09 -8.53
CA ILE A 95 -8.44 -5.47 -9.00
C ILE A 95 -7.65 -6.34 -8.02
N VAL A 96 -8.02 -7.61 -7.91
CA VAL A 96 -7.40 -8.59 -7.02
C VAL A 96 -7.09 -9.84 -7.84
N SER A 97 -5.91 -10.46 -7.64
CA SER A 97 -5.57 -11.74 -8.26
C SER A 97 -6.47 -12.88 -7.78
N GLU A 98 -6.64 -13.91 -8.60
CA GLU A 98 -7.47 -15.09 -8.25
C GLU A 98 -7.04 -15.73 -6.92
N ASN A 99 -5.72 -15.80 -6.68
CA ASN A 99 -5.15 -16.37 -5.45
C ASN A 99 -5.12 -15.38 -4.27
N LYS A 100 -5.63 -14.15 -4.46
CA LYS A 100 -5.70 -13.09 -3.46
C LYS A 100 -4.36 -12.67 -2.82
N SER A 101 -3.24 -13.08 -3.43
CA SER A 101 -1.89 -12.71 -2.98
C SER A 101 -1.48 -11.33 -3.48
N TYR A 102 -2.09 -10.85 -4.56
CA TYR A 102 -1.78 -9.59 -5.21
C TYR A 102 -3.04 -8.76 -5.45
N TYR A 103 -2.94 -7.46 -5.31
CA TYR A 103 -4.01 -6.54 -5.68
C TYR A 103 -3.46 -5.18 -6.09
N LEU A 104 -4.24 -4.43 -6.86
CA LEU A 104 -3.95 -3.03 -7.21
C LEU A 104 -4.93 -2.12 -6.51
N GLN A 105 -4.40 -1.05 -5.92
CA GLN A 105 -5.19 -0.03 -5.25
C GLN A 105 -4.79 1.37 -5.70
N GLU A 106 -5.63 2.34 -5.35
CA GLU A 106 -5.40 3.76 -5.54
C GLU A 106 -4.07 4.21 -4.94
N ASP A 107 -3.31 5.03 -5.69
CA ASP A 107 -2.11 5.70 -5.18
C ASP A 107 -2.49 7.03 -4.54
N LEU A 108 -2.35 7.13 -3.24
CA LEU A 108 -2.60 8.37 -2.47
C LEU A 108 -1.38 9.31 -2.43
N GLY A 109 -0.30 8.99 -3.16
CA GLY A 109 0.94 9.76 -3.19
C GLY A 109 1.85 9.51 -1.99
N ASP A 110 2.84 10.39 -1.81
CA ASP A 110 3.94 10.21 -0.86
C ASP A 110 3.82 11.08 0.39
N THR A 111 2.81 11.95 0.45
CA THR A 111 2.68 12.89 1.58
C THR A 111 1.99 12.23 2.77
N LEU A 112 2.79 11.75 3.71
CA LEU A 112 2.30 11.27 5.00
C LEU A 112 2.05 12.45 5.95
N LEU A 113 0.99 12.36 6.76
CA LEU A 113 0.72 13.33 7.83
C LEU A 113 1.96 13.55 8.72
N PHE A 114 2.68 12.46 9.03
CA PHE A 114 3.91 12.50 9.82
C PHE A 114 4.96 13.46 9.27
N HIS A 115 5.15 13.50 7.95
CA HIS A 115 6.08 14.41 7.27
C HIS A 115 5.47 15.81 7.11
N ALA A 116 4.17 15.90 6.83
CA ALA A 116 3.49 17.17 6.67
C ALA A 116 3.50 18.04 7.93
N ILE A 117 3.67 17.44 9.11
CA ILE A 117 3.75 18.15 10.41
C ILE A 117 5.16 18.06 11.06
N GLU A 118 6.19 17.79 10.27
CA GLU A 118 7.54 17.53 10.77
C GLU A 118 8.11 18.72 11.55
N LYS A 119 7.89 19.94 11.06
CA LYS A 119 8.38 21.16 11.70
C LYS A 119 7.74 21.38 13.07
N GLY A 120 6.43 21.22 13.17
CA GLY A 120 5.71 21.31 14.43
C GLY A 120 6.15 20.25 15.43
N ARG A 121 6.37 19.02 14.98
CA ARG A 121 6.89 17.93 15.82
C ARG A 121 8.30 18.20 16.33
N ALA A 122 9.19 18.73 15.49
CA ALA A 122 10.57 19.03 15.87
C ALA A 122 10.69 20.20 16.85
N THR A 123 9.83 21.21 16.74
CA THR A 123 9.90 22.44 17.52
C THR A 123 8.89 22.53 18.67
N SER A 124 7.93 21.59 18.74
CA SER A 124 6.76 21.61 19.60
C SER A 124 5.85 22.84 19.37
N VAL A 125 6.02 23.54 18.25
CA VAL A 125 5.23 24.72 17.85
C VAL A 125 4.64 24.45 16.47
N PHE A 126 3.35 24.14 16.40
CA PHE A 126 2.66 23.83 15.16
C PHE A 126 2.12 25.08 14.48
N SER A 127 2.31 25.20 13.17
CA SER A 127 1.67 26.23 12.34
C SER A 127 0.15 26.02 12.28
N GLU A 128 -0.60 27.00 11.81
CA GLU A 128 -2.06 26.84 11.65
C GLU A 128 -2.41 25.79 10.57
N GLU A 129 -1.60 25.67 9.52
CA GLU A 129 -1.76 24.63 8.48
C GLU A 129 -1.56 23.24 9.08
N GLU A 130 -0.51 23.04 9.88
CA GLU A 130 -0.24 21.77 10.57
C GLU A 130 -1.36 21.41 11.55
N LYS A 131 -1.84 22.41 12.32
CA LYS A 131 -2.97 22.23 13.25
C LYS A 131 -4.25 21.84 12.50
N GLU A 132 -4.50 22.44 11.33
CA GLU A 132 -5.70 22.09 10.55
C GLU A 132 -5.62 20.67 9.99
N LEU A 133 -4.44 20.21 9.55
CA LEU A 133 -4.22 18.80 9.16
C LEU A 133 -4.51 17.85 10.33
N LEU A 134 -4.01 18.15 11.52
CA LEU A 134 -4.27 17.38 12.74
C LEU A 134 -5.77 17.38 13.09
N ARG A 135 -6.45 18.54 13.04
CA ARG A 135 -7.89 18.65 13.29
C ARG A 135 -8.70 17.80 12.29
N LYS A 136 -8.37 17.86 10.99
CA LYS A 136 -9.01 17.03 9.96
C LYS A 136 -8.87 15.53 10.27
N THR A 137 -7.67 15.10 10.65
CA THR A 137 -7.42 13.70 11.01
C THR A 137 -8.25 13.27 12.22
N VAL A 138 -8.25 14.09 13.29
CA VAL A 138 -9.02 13.78 14.52
C VAL A 138 -10.53 13.75 14.23
N ARG A 139 -11.04 14.65 13.38
CA ARG A 139 -12.47 14.67 13.00
C ARG A 139 -12.91 13.41 12.25
N LEU A 140 -11.99 12.69 11.61
CA LEU A 140 -12.32 11.41 10.93
C LEU A 140 -12.45 10.23 11.91
N LEU A 141 -11.85 10.30 13.09
CA LEU A 141 -11.87 9.18 14.05
C LEU A 141 -13.28 8.74 14.45
N PRO A 142 -14.23 9.63 14.78
CA PRO A 142 -15.61 9.19 15.07
C PRO A 142 -16.29 8.52 13.87
N ALA A 143 -16.06 9.00 12.66
CA ALA A 143 -16.61 8.38 11.46
C ALA A 143 -16.06 6.96 11.26
N ILE A 144 -14.75 6.77 11.46
CA ILE A 144 -14.12 5.45 11.37
C ILE A 144 -14.66 4.52 12.48
N GLN A 145 -14.79 5.02 13.71
CA GLN A 145 -15.19 4.21 14.86
C GLN A 145 -16.69 3.83 14.85
N PHE A 146 -17.57 4.72 14.40
CA PHE A 146 -19.01 4.50 14.45
C PHE A 146 -19.58 4.09 13.09
N ALA A 147 -19.35 4.86 12.03
CA ALA A 147 -19.84 4.50 10.70
C ALA A 147 -19.07 3.30 10.10
N GLY A 148 -17.78 3.17 10.42
CA GLY A 148 -16.98 2.02 10.02
C GLY A 148 -17.33 0.74 10.76
N ALA A 149 -17.89 0.80 11.97
CA ALA A 149 -18.32 -0.37 12.73
C ALA A 149 -19.75 -0.83 12.37
N ASP A 150 -20.55 0.02 11.77
CA ASP A 150 -21.95 -0.30 11.43
C ASP A 150 -22.01 -1.37 10.33
N GLY A 151 -22.59 -2.54 10.63
CA GLY A 151 -22.67 -3.69 9.72
C GLY A 151 -21.32 -4.35 9.42
N PHE A 152 -20.32 -4.15 10.27
CA PHE A 152 -19.04 -4.86 10.20
C PHE A 152 -19.13 -6.15 11.03
N ASP A 153 -19.05 -7.32 10.35
CA ASP A 153 -19.07 -8.66 10.94
C ASP A 153 -17.68 -9.26 11.09
#